data_8f8cccc5d8ddf494acae28643945caf5
#
_entry.id   8f8cccc5d8ddf494acae28643945caf5
#
_cell.length_a   1.000
_cell.length_b   1.000
_cell.length_c   1.000
_cell.angle_alpha   90.00
_cell.angle_beta   90.00
_cell.angle_gamma   90.00
#
_symmetry.space_group_name_H-M   'P 1'
#
loop_
_entity.id
_entity.type
_entity.pdbx_description
1 polymer ?
#
loop_
_entity_poly.entity_id
_entity_poly.type
_entity_poly.pdbx_seq_one_letter_code
_entity_poly.pdbx_strand_id
1 'polypeptide(L)'
;VWYPNDSSYRHELHEEGAQLSSKILEKLTALGLTDRGIKVRDSERVDGEGPFYYPDGSIQDYYTVIEASREAGIVGIIVEHAFLSNKSDSDKLKSEAFLKELGYADAEGIAETYKLSSGWEIDNGRWKLKLADGTYATSSWQQVKGKKYWFGADSYAVTGWQTIDEKRYYFDSSCALRTDGWLKDDGSWYWLSSSGVMQTGWLKLGGTWYWLDPQTGKMA
;
A
#
# COMPACT_ATOMS: atom_id res chain seq x y z
N VAL A 1 0.41 -16.77 -11.80
CA VAL A 1 1.61 -15.93 -11.71
C VAL A 1 2.79 -16.65 -12.36
N TRP A 2 3.56 -15.95 -13.19
CA TRP A 2 4.79 -16.45 -13.79
C TRP A 2 6.00 -15.99 -12.99
N TYR A 3 7.01 -16.87 -12.83
CA TYR A 3 8.23 -16.60 -12.06
C TYR A 3 9.44 -17.27 -12.74
N PRO A 4 10.68 -16.99 -12.32
CA PRO A 4 11.88 -17.56 -12.93
C PRO A 4 11.83 -19.09 -13.00
N ASN A 5 12.27 -19.68 -14.13
CA ASN A 5 12.31 -21.11 -14.32
C ASN A 5 13.36 -21.81 -13.41
N ASP A 6 13.40 -23.14 -13.41
CA ASP A 6 14.31 -23.94 -12.59
C ASP A 6 15.71 -24.08 -13.25
N SER A 7 16.26 -22.93 -13.69
CA SER A 7 17.61 -22.83 -14.23
C SER A 7 18.66 -22.81 -13.11
N SER A 8 19.84 -23.39 -13.34
CA SER A 8 20.96 -23.33 -12.39
C SER A 8 21.55 -21.91 -12.27
N TYR A 9 21.39 -21.06 -13.29
CA TYR A 9 21.86 -19.70 -13.23
C TYR A 9 21.05 -18.88 -12.22
N ARG A 10 21.71 -18.47 -11.12
CA ARG A 10 21.08 -17.75 -10.01
C ARG A 10 19.81 -18.46 -9.51
N HIS A 11 19.94 -19.73 -9.20
CA HIS A 11 18.84 -20.62 -8.81
C HIS A 11 18.06 -20.09 -7.59
N GLU A 12 18.70 -19.36 -6.69
CA GLU A 12 18.06 -18.69 -5.56
C GLU A 12 16.88 -17.78 -5.96
N LEU A 13 16.94 -17.19 -7.17
CA LEU A 13 15.84 -16.35 -7.69
C LEU A 13 14.64 -17.16 -8.16
N HIS A 14 14.83 -18.45 -8.53
CA HIS A 14 13.72 -19.37 -8.76
C HIS A 14 12.96 -19.65 -7.46
N GLU A 15 13.67 -20.01 -6.39
CA GLU A 15 13.07 -20.30 -5.10
C GLU A 15 12.35 -19.07 -4.50
N GLU A 16 13.01 -17.92 -4.56
CA GLU A 16 12.43 -16.65 -4.11
C GLU A 16 11.19 -16.27 -4.94
N GLY A 17 11.26 -16.42 -6.26
CA GLY A 17 10.15 -16.17 -7.19
C GLY A 17 8.96 -17.08 -6.95
N ALA A 18 9.21 -18.36 -6.66
CA ALA A 18 8.17 -19.32 -6.30
C ALA A 18 7.44 -18.91 -5.00
N GLN A 19 8.22 -18.54 -3.97
CA GLN A 19 7.67 -18.11 -2.70
C GLN A 19 6.81 -16.82 -2.85
N LEU A 20 7.35 -15.81 -3.54
CA LEU A 20 6.66 -14.55 -3.82
C LEU A 20 5.37 -14.79 -4.62
N SER A 21 5.45 -15.57 -5.69
CA SER A 21 4.31 -15.88 -6.54
C SER A 21 3.21 -16.64 -5.80
N SER A 22 3.57 -17.57 -4.92
CA SER A 22 2.63 -18.32 -4.10
C SER A 22 1.89 -17.42 -3.12
N LYS A 23 2.60 -16.48 -2.46
CA LYS A 23 1.98 -15.53 -1.52
C LYS A 23 1.03 -14.57 -2.21
N ILE A 24 1.41 -14.02 -3.35
CA ILE A 24 0.52 -13.17 -4.15
C ILE A 24 -0.72 -13.94 -4.60
N LEU A 25 -0.54 -15.16 -5.14
CA LEU A 25 -1.65 -16.00 -5.60
C LEU A 25 -2.63 -16.33 -4.47
N GLU A 26 -2.13 -16.63 -3.26
CA GLU A 26 -2.95 -16.86 -2.07
C GLU A 26 -3.86 -15.65 -1.78
N LYS A 27 -3.32 -14.43 -1.81
CA LYS A 27 -4.09 -13.20 -1.58
C LYS A 27 -5.13 -12.94 -2.68
N LEU A 28 -4.75 -13.14 -3.94
CA LEU A 28 -5.65 -12.94 -5.08
C LEU A 28 -6.81 -13.95 -5.08
N THR A 29 -6.55 -15.20 -4.73
CA THR A 29 -7.59 -16.24 -4.64
C THR A 29 -8.55 -16.00 -3.48
N ALA A 30 -8.08 -15.41 -2.38
CA ALA A 30 -8.91 -14.97 -1.26
C ALA A 30 -9.96 -13.89 -1.70
N LEU A 31 -9.66 -13.09 -2.73
CA LEU A 31 -10.62 -12.17 -3.36
C LEU A 31 -11.63 -12.87 -4.30
N GLY A 32 -11.55 -14.19 -4.40
CA GLY A 32 -12.43 -15.02 -5.23
C GLY A 32 -12.08 -15.00 -6.71
N LEU A 33 -10.83 -14.73 -7.08
CA LEU A 33 -10.32 -14.93 -8.42
C LEU A 33 -10.01 -16.41 -8.68
N THR A 34 -10.06 -16.80 -9.96
CA THR A 34 -9.78 -18.16 -10.37
C THR A 34 -8.30 -18.48 -10.23
N ASP A 35 -7.98 -19.47 -9.40
CA ASP A 35 -6.61 -20.00 -9.27
C ASP A 35 -6.19 -20.77 -10.53
N ARG A 36 -5.11 -20.35 -11.17
CA ARG A 36 -4.43 -21.07 -12.27
C ARG A 36 -2.99 -21.44 -11.94
N GLY A 37 -2.63 -21.35 -10.69
CA GLY A 37 -1.32 -21.72 -10.15
C GLY A 37 -0.21 -20.71 -10.44
N ILE A 38 0.96 -21.03 -9.89
CA ILE A 38 2.23 -20.39 -10.25
C ILE A 38 2.88 -21.20 -11.37
N LYS A 39 3.62 -20.53 -12.26
CA LYS A 39 4.13 -21.16 -13.48
C LYS A 39 5.51 -20.64 -13.84
N VAL A 40 6.26 -21.50 -14.48
CA VAL A 40 7.53 -21.18 -15.16
C VAL A 40 7.40 -21.46 -16.66
N ARG A 41 8.25 -20.84 -17.46
CA ARG A 41 8.36 -21.16 -18.88
C ARG A 41 9.78 -20.97 -19.36
N ASP A 42 10.30 -21.99 -20.01
CA ASP A 42 11.60 -21.97 -20.67
C ASP A 42 11.54 -21.16 -21.97
N SER A 43 12.63 -20.51 -22.31
CA SER A 43 12.78 -19.84 -23.60
C SER A 43 12.70 -20.87 -24.76
N GLU A 44 12.17 -20.41 -25.88
CA GLU A 44 12.10 -21.19 -27.12
C GLU A 44 12.34 -20.28 -28.32
N ARG A 45 13.07 -20.75 -29.31
CA ARG A 45 13.30 -20.02 -30.54
C ARG A 45 12.15 -20.20 -31.51
N VAL A 46 11.82 -19.15 -32.24
CA VAL A 46 10.74 -19.16 -33.24
C VAL A 46 11.07 -20.08 -34.43
N ASP A 47 12.35 -20.27 -34.70
CA ASP A 47 12.88 -21.14 -35.79
C ASP A 47 12.95 -22.65 -35.43
N GLY A 48 12.63 -22.98 -34.15
CA GLY A 48 12.70 -24.34 -33.65
C GLY A 48 14.12 -24.85 -33.36
N GLU A 49 15.15 -24.00 -33.39
CA GLU A 49 16.54 -24.38 -33.09
C GLU A 49 16.86 -24.55 -31.58
N GLY A 50 15.83 -24.77 -30.75
CA GLY A 50 15.97 -24.97 -29.32
C GLY A 50 15.87 -23.68 -28.49
N PRO A 51 16.19 -23.76 -27.18
CA PRO A 51 16.10 -22.61 -26.28
C PRO A 51 17.29 -21.66 -26.39
N PHE A 52 17.16 -20.48 -25.78
CA PHE A 52 18.29 -19.62 -25.43
C PHE A 52 18.90 -20.08 -24.10
N TYR A 53 20.19 -19.77 -23.89
CA TYR A 53 20.94 -20.22 -22.72
C TYR A 53 21.57 -19.08 -21.95
N TYR A 54 21.62 -19.22 -20.63
CA TYR A 54 22.41 -18.37 -19.74
C TYR A 54 23.92 -18.67 -19.87
N PRO A 55 24.80 -17.81 -19.30
CA PRO A 55 26.24 -17.98 -19.38
C PRO A 55 26.76 -19.29 -18.80
N ASP A 56 26.04 -19.95 -17.89
CA ASP A 56 26.37 -21.24 -17.30
C ASP A 56 25.89 -22.46 -18.12
N GLY A 57 25.23 -22.20 -19.26
CA GLY A 57 24.67 -23.21 -20.14
C GLY A 57 23.28 -23.72 -19.77
N SER A 58 22.65 -23.20 -18.74
CA SER A 58 21.26 -23.50 -18.39
C SER A 58 20.26 -22.72 -19.24
N ILE A 59 19.01 -23.19 -19.37
CA ILE A 59 17.99 -22.61 -20.24
C ILE A 59 17.48 -21.29 -19.68
N GLN A 60 17.41 -20.26 -20.54
CA GLN A 60 16.86 -18.95 -20.17
C GLN A 60 15.35 -18.98 -19.91
N ASP A 61 14.88 -17.99 -19.17
CA ASP A 61 13.46 -17.72 -19.02
C ASP A 61 12.82 -17.24 -20.33
N TYR A 62 11.58 -17.62 -20.57
CA TYR A 62 10.84 -17.22 -21.78
C TYR A 62 10.53 -15.73 -21.83
N TYR A 63 10.12 -15.16 -20.69
CA TYR A 63 9.70 -13.76 -20.62
C TYR A 63 10.91 -12.85 -20.38
N THR A 64 11.16 -11.93 -21.31
CA THR A 64 12.32 -11.02 -21.25
C THR A 64 12.39 -10.21 -19.95
N VAL A 65 11.24 -9.86 -19.35
CA VAL A 65 11.25 -9.15 -18.07
C VAL A 65 11.77 -10.03 -16.93
N ILE A 66 11.48 -11.34 -16.95
CA ILE A 66 11.97 -12.30 -15.94
C ILE A 66 13.45 -12.59 -16.19
N GLU A 67 13.82 -12.84 -17.44
CA GLU A 67 15.22 -13.03 -17.86
C GLU A 67 16.09 -11.85 -17.44
N ALA A 68 15.75 -10.64 -17.85
CA ALA A 68 16.52 -9.43 -17.55
C ALA A 68 16.61 -9.15 -16.04
N SER A 69 15.54 -9.42 -15.28
CA SER A 69 15.56 -9.31 -13.83
C SER A 69 16.54 -10.31 -13.21
N ARG A 70 16.54 -11.57 -13.67
CA ARG A 70 17.48 -12.60 -13.21
C ARG A 70 18.93 -12.22 -13.54
N GLU A 71 19.21 -11.69 -14.73
CA GLU A 71 20.54 -11.19 -15.09
C GLU A 71 20.98 -10.03 -14.20
N ALA A 72 20.05 -9.17 -13.79
CA ALA A 72 20.30 -8.09 -12.84
C ALA A 72 20.45 -8.57 -11.38
N GLY A 73 20.16 -9.83 -11.08
CA GLY A 73 20.23 -10.40 -9.72
C GLY A 73 19.05 -10.03 -8.85
N ILE A 74 17.90 -9.80 -9.45
CA ILE A 74 16.64 -9.52 -8.76
C ILE A 74 15.55 -10.47 -9.23
N VAL A 75 14.59 -10.77 -8.35
CA VAL A 75 13.43 -11.57 -8.72
C VAL A 75 12.49 -10.76 -9.63
N GLY A 76 12.19 -11.30 -10.81
CA GLY A 76 11.17 -10.80 -11.73
C GLY A 76 9.97 -11.74 -11.76
N ILE A 77 8.76 -11.21 -11.65
CA ILE A 77 7.51 -11.97 -11.78
C ILE A 77 6.53 -11.25 -12.71
N ILE A 78 5.57 -12.01 -13.27
CA ILE A 78 4.43 -11.45 -14.00
C ILE A 78 3.16 -11.92 -13.31
N VAL A 79 2.37 -10.97 -12.79
CA VAL A 79 1.08 -11.26 -12.18
C VAL A 79 -0.03 -11.05 -13.21
N GLU A 80 -0.69 -12.12 -13.61
CA GLU A 80 -1.92 -12.10 -14.40
C GLU A 80 -3.09 -12.23 -13.43
N HIS A 81 -3.72 -11.11 -13.08
CA HIS A 81 -4.76 -11.05 -12.02
C HIS A 81 -6.03 -11.79 -12.40
N ALA A 82 -6.42 -11.74 -13.68
CA ALA A 82 -7.69 -12.28 -14.14
C ALA A 82 -7.67 -12.57 -15.63
N PHE A 83 -8.64 -13.38 -16.07
CA PHE A 83 -8.79 -13.72 -17.50
C PHE A 83 -10.08 -13.12 -18.04
N LEU A 84 -9.99 -12.31 -19.08
CA LEU A 84 -11.15 -11.68 -19.73
C LEU A 84 -12.16 -12.72 -20.29
N SER A 85 -11.67 -13.92 -20.60
CA SER A 85 -12.51 -15.05 -21.02
C SER A 85 -13.31 -15.71 -19.88
N ASN A 86 -12.94 -15.44 -18.61
CA ASN A 86 -13.71 -15.83 -17.45
C ASN A 86 -14.69 -14.71 -17.09
N LYS A 87 -15.98 -14.95 -17.28
CA LYS A 87 -17.02 -13.93 -17.07
C LYS A 87 -17.03 -13.40 -15.62
N SER A 88 -16.84 -14.27 -14.62
CA SER A 88 -16.81 -13.86 -13.21
C SER A 88 -15.65 -12.92 -12.92
N ASP A 89 -14.46 -13.27 -13.37
CA ASP A 89 -13.26 -12.45 -13.20
C ASP A 89 -13.39 -11.12 -13.96
N SER A 90 -13.87 -11.19 -15.22
CA SER A 90 -14.09 -10.02 -16.08
C SER A 90 -15.10 -9.03 -15.47
N ASP A 91 -16.18 -9.52 -14.84
CA ASP A 91 -17.17 -8.65 -14.21
C ASP A 91 -16.60 -7.94 -12.96
N LYS A 92 -15.76 -8.60 -12.17
CA LYS A 92 -15.07 -8.00 -11.03
C LYS A 92 -14.11 -6.87 -11.46
N LEU A 93 -13.38 -7.04 -12.56
CA LEU A 93 -12.44 -6.04 -13.08
C LEU A 93 -13.08 -4.71 -13.51
N LYS A 94 -14.40 -4.65 -13.66
CA LYS A 94 -15.14 -3.41 -13.97
C LYS A 94 -15.28 -2.49 -12.74
N SER A 95 -15.01 -2.98 -11.55
CA SER A 95 -15.11 -2.22 -10.29
C SER A 95 -13.78 -1.57 -9.93
N GLU A 96 -13.75 -0.22 -9.84
CA GLU A 96 -12.57 0.51 -9.36
C GLU A 96 -12.19 0.09 -7.92
N ALA A 97 -13.18 -0.19 -7.07
CA ALA A 97 -12.95 -0.68 -5.72
C ALA A 97 -12.21 -2.03 -5.75
N PHE A 98 -12.66 -2.95 -6.62
CA PHE A 98 -11.99 -4.25 -6.75
C PHE A 98 -10.56 -4.14 -7.32
N LEU A 99 -10.32 -3.21 -8.26
CA LEU A 99 -8.96 -2.96 -8.76
C LEU A 99 -8.02 -2.47 -7.66
N LYS A 100 -8.52 -1.69 -6.70
CA LYS A 100 -7.73 -1.29 -5.51
C LYS A 100 -7.43 -2.48 -4.60
N GLU A 101 -8.40 -3.38 -4.40
CA GLU A 101 -8.19 -4.60 -3.61
C GLU A 101 -7.17 -5.54 -4.25
N LEU A 102 -7.10 -5.63 -5.59
CA LEU A 102 -6.03 -6.36 -6.26
C LEU A 102 -4.64 -5.79 -5.93
N GLY A 103 -4.49 -4.46 -5.99
CA GLY A 103 -3.23 -3.82 -5.62
C GLY A 103 -2.85 -4.02 -4.14
N TYR A 104 -3.83 -4.08 -3.24
CA TYR A 104 -3.57 -4.43 -1.83
C TYR A 104 -3.15 -5.89 -1.68
N ALA A 105 -3.79 -6.81 -2.38
CA ALA A 105 -3.44 -8.23 -2.35
C ALA A 105 -2.00 -8.48 -2.84
N ASP A 106 -1.58 -7.82 -3.93
CA ASP A 106 -0.19 -7.88 -4.40
C ASP A 106 0.78 -7.35 -3.33
N ALA A 107 0.48 -6.18 -2.75
CA ALA A 107 1.31 -5.56 -1.72
C ALA A 107 1.43 -6.42 -0.46
N GLU A 108 0.36 -7.08 -0.03
CA GLU A 108 0.35 -8.01 1.10
C GLU A 108 1.20 -9.26 0.80
N GLY A 109 1.07 -9.84 -0.40
CA GLY A 109 1.88 -10.98 -0.82
C GLY A 109 3.38 -10.65 -0.82
N ILE A 110 3.76 -9.47 -1.33
CA ILE A 110 5.14 -8.96 -1.28
C ILE A 110 5.59 -8.77 0.18
N ALA A 111 4.77 -8.12 1.00
CA ALA A 111 5.10 -7.84 2.39
C ALA A 111 5.32 -9.11 3.22
N GLU A 112 4.49 -10.15 3.03
CA GLU A 112 4.66 -11.44 3.70
C GLU A 112 5.94 -12.15 3.24
N THR A 113 6.22 -12.16 1.93
CA THR A 113 7.41 -12.83 1.38
C THR A 113 8.69 -12.23 1.94
N TYR A 114 8.79 -10.91 1.93
CA TYR A 114 10.00 -10.20 2.38
C TYR A 114 9.97 -9.81 3.86
N LYS A 115 8.98 -10.30 4.62
CA LYS A 115 8.82 -10.00 6.06
C LYS A 115 8.90 -8.50 6.32
N LEU A 116 8.24 -7.71 5.48
CA LEU A 116 8.16 -6.26 5.64
C LEU A 116 7.26 -5.99 6.85
N SER A 117 7.87 -5.93 8.01
CA SER A 117 7.20 -5.86 9.31
C SER A 117 6.60 -4.50 9.64
N SER A 118 6.76 -3.50 8.77
CA SER A 118 6.25 -2.15 8.97
C SER A 118 5.29 -1.75 7.85
N GLY A 119 4.18 -1.13 8.20
CA GLY A 119 3.25 -0.61 7.22
C GLY A 119 1.83 -0.47 7.74
N TRP A 120 0.96 0.05 6.86
CA TRP A 120 -0.45 0.21 7.16
C TRP A 120 -1.20 -1.10 7.03
N GLU A 121 -2.05 -1.39 8.01
CA GLU A 121 -2.96 -2.54 8.02
C GLU A 121 -4.38 -2.06 8.30
N ILE A 122 -5.38 -2.74 7.71
CA ILE A 122 -6.80 -2.54 8.02
C ILE A 122 -7.27 -3.66 8.95
N ASP A 123 -7.85 -3.26 10.08
CA ASP A 123 -8.47 -4.18 11.01
C ASP A 123 -9.86 -3.63 11.37
N ASN A 124 -10.91 -4.42 11.14
CA ASN A 124 -12.31 -4.02 11.35
C ASN A 124 -12.67 -2.68 10.70
N GLY A 125 -12.14 -2.40 9.49
CA GLY A 125 -12.38 -1.17 8.75
C GLY A 125 -11.64 0.07 9.28
N ARG A 126 -10.74 -0.09 10.27
CA ARG A 126 -9.91 0.96 10.84
C ARG A 126 -8.44 0.72 10.55
N TRP A 127 -7.68 1.79 10.40
CA TRP A 127 -6.26 1.72 10.07
C TRP A 127 -5.38 1.56 11.31
N LYS A 128 -4.41 0.66 11.22
CA LYS A 128 -3.29 0.48 12.15
C LYS A 128 -1.97 0.68 11.40
N LEU A 129 -0.93 1.07 12.12
CA LEU A 129 0.43 1.14 11.57
C LEU A 129 1.32 0.17 12.32
N LYS A 130 1.78 -0.87 11.63
CA LYS A 130 2.78 -1.78 12.15
C LYS A 130 4.17 -1.14 12.00
N LEU A 131 4.92 -1.12 13.08
CA LEU A 131 6.26 -0.55 13.17
C LEU A 131 7.32 -1.59 12.78
N ALA A 132 8.55 -1.13 12.55
CA ALA A 132 9.66 -2.00 12.13
C ALA A 132 10.00 -3.11 13.13
N ASP A 133 9.69 -2.92 14.41
CA ASP A 133 9.86 -3.91 15.47
C ASP A 133 8.73 -4.93 15.57
N GLY A 134 7.74 -4.83 14.66
CA GLY A 134 6.57 -5.71 14.62
C GLY A 134 5.43 -5.31 15.56
N THR A 135 5.60 -4.28 16.39
CA THR A 135 4.52 -3.73 17.23
C THR A 135 3.64 -2.77 16.45
N TYR A 136 2.48 -2.39 17.01
CA TYR A 136 1.63 -1.35 16.42
C TYR A 136 1.86 0.00 17.09
N ALA A 137 1.81 1.08 16.29
CA ALA A 137 1.81 2.42 16.82
C ALA A 137 0.62 2.60 17.78
N THR A 138 0.88 3.10 18.99
CA THR A 138 -0.13 3.33 20.02
C THR A 138 0.21 4.60 20.80
N SER A 139 -0.79 5.39 21.16
CA SER A 139 -0.64 6.65 21.91
C SER A 139 0.52 7.51 21.40
N SER A 140 0.70 7.58 20.08
CA SER A 140 1.89 8.19 19.47
C SER A 140 1.61 8.89 18.15
N TRP A 141 2.42 9.93 17.89
CA TRP A 141 2.51 10.55 16.57
C TRP A 141 3.41 9.72 15.65
N GLN A 142 2.93 9.51 14.41
CA GLN A 142 3.71 8.87 13.35
C GLN A 142 3.72 9.75 12.11
N GLN A 143 4.84 9.74 11.38
CA GLN A 143 4.95 10.41 10.10
C GLN A 143 5.21 9.38 9.00
N VAL A 144 4.31 9.32 8.02
CA VAL A 144 4.41 8.39 6.88
C VAL A 144 4.24 9.19 5.59
N LYS A 145 5.21 9.10 4.69
CA LYS A 145 5.21 9.81 3.39
C LYS A 145 4.87 11.31 3.52
N GLY A 146 5.48 11.98 4.51
CA GLY A 146 5.31 13.42 4.74
C GLY A 146 4.02 13.85 5.43
N LYS A 147 3.06 12.95 5.65
CA LYS A 147 1.82 13.21 6.41
C LYS A 147 1.99 12.75 7.85
N LYS A 148 1.32 13.45 8.78
CA LYS A 148 1.28 13.09 10.21
C LYS A 148 -0.02 12.41 10.57
N TYR A 149 0.07 11.46 11.49
CA TYR A 149 -1.04 10.65 11.98
C TYR A 149 -0.93 10.51 13.50
N TRP A 150 -2.05 10.38 14.17
CA TRP A 150 -2.10 10.03 15.59
C TRP A 150 -2.76 8.66 15.76
N PHE A 151 -2.16 7.83 16.60
CA PHE A 151 -2.71 6.53 16.98
C PHE A 151 -3.19 6.58 18.41
N GLY A 152 -4.43 6.15 18.64
CA GLY A 152 -5.01 6.05 19.97
C GLY A 152 -4.40 4.94 20.82
N ALA A 153 -4.81 4.85 22.08
CA ALA A 153 -4.40 3.76 22.97
C ALA A 153 -4.85 2.37 22.46
N ASP A 154 -5.85 2.35 21.60
CA ASP A 154 -6.36 1.14 20.93
C ASP A 154 -5.56 0.77 19.65
N SER A 155 -4.45 1.45 19.39
CA SER A 155 -3.56 1.28 18.21
C SER A 155 -4.19 1.62 16.86
N TYR A 156 -5.34 2.27 16.82
CA TYR A 156 -5.93 2.70 15.56
C TYR A 156 -5.62 4.17 15.26
N ALA A 157 -5.42 4.46 13.98
CA ALA A 157 -5.33 5.82 13.49
C ALA A 157 -6.69 6.52 13.71
N VAL A 158 -6.63 7.77 14.18
CA VAL A 158 -7.83 8.54 14.51
C VAL A 158 -8.31 9.37 13.33
N THR A 159 -9.60 9.73 13.35
CA THR A 159 -10.24 10.68 12.43
C THR A 159 -11.04 11.73 13.20
N GLY A 160 -11.39 12.81 12.52
CA GLY A 160 -12.17 13.91 13.12
C GLY A 160 -11.37 14.70 14.17
N TRP A 161 -12.09 15.37 15.06
CA TRP A 161 -11.50 16.16 16.13
C TRP A 161 -10.91 15.30 17.23
N GLN A 162 -9.68 15.59 17.60
CA GLN A 162 -8.96 14.92 18.71
C GLN A 162 -8.32 15.96 19.61
N THR A 163 -8.33 15.70 20.92
CA THR A 163 -7.55 16.48 21.89
C THR A 163 -6.34 15.64 22.32
N ILE A 164 -5.15 16.16 22.03
CA ILE A 164 -3.88 15.50 22.30
C ILE A 164 -3.00 16.53 23.01
N ASP A 165 -2.51 16.23 24.20
CA ASP A 165 -1.71 17.13 25.03
C ASP A 165 -2.34 18.54 25.14
N GLU A 166 -3.62 18.59 25.51
CA GLU A 166 -4.44 19.81 25.70
C GLU A 166 -4.67 20.65 24.43
N LYS A 167 -4.22 20.20 23.26
CA LYS A 167 -4.39 20.86 21.97
C LYS A 167 -5.39 20.12 21.11
N ARG A 168 -6.24 20.85 20.38
CA ARG A 168 -7.20 20.26 19.45
C ARG A 168 -6.62 20.19 18.04
N TYR A 169 -6.79 19.03 17.42
CA TYR A 169 -6.36 18.69 16.07
C TYR A 169 -7.53 18.11 15.28
N TYR A 170 -7.45 18.18 13.96
CA TYR A 170 -8.42 17.54 13.09
C TYR A 170 -7.71 16.59 12.11
N PHE A 171 -8.22 15.37 12.03
CA PHE A 171 -7.75 14.35 11.11
C PHE A 171 -8.83 14.07 10.05
N ASP A 172 -8.45 14.07 8.78
CA ASP A 172 -9.38 13.81 7.69
C ASP A 172 -9.81 12.32 7.62
N SER A 173 -10.66 11.98 6.65
CA SER A 173 -11.14 10.61 6.45
C SER A 173 -10.03 9.61 6.08
N SER A 174 -8.86 10.08 5.66
CA SER A 174 -7.65 9.26 5.45
C SER A 174 -6.78 9.15 6.70
N CYS A 175 -7.28 9.57 7.87
CA CYS A 175 -6.57 9.67 9.14
C CYS A 175 -5.39 10.66 9.15
N ALA A 176 -5.22 11.46 8.10
CA ALA A 176 -4.12 12.41 8.01
C ALA A 176 -4.45 13.71 8.75
N LEU A 177 -3.46 14.24 9.50
CA LEU A 177 -3.57 15.54 10.18
C LEU A 177 -3.82 16.66 9.15
N ARG A 178 -4.86 17.44 9.37
CA ARG A 178 -5.10 18.68 8.62
C ARG A 178 -4.26 19.81 9.22
N THR A 179 -3.60 20.57 8.36
CA THR A 179 -2.72 21.67 8.74
C THR A 179 -2.96 22.88 7.85
N ASP A 180 -2.57 24.05 8.36
CA ASP A 180 -2.38 25.30 7.62
C ASP A 180 -3.58 25.69 6.74
N GLY A 181 -4.66 26.09 7.38
CA GLY A 181 -5.82 26.58 6.64
C GLY A 181 -7.16 26.52 7.34
N TRP A 182 -8.17 26.97 6.60
CA TRP A 182 -9.56 26.90 7.01
C TRP A 182 -10.10 25.49 6.89
N LEU A 183 -10.76 25.04 7.94
CA LEU A 183 -11.55 23.83 7.98
C LEU A 183 -13.02 24.19 8.18
N LYS A 184 -13.90 23.71 7.31
CA LYS A 184 -15.34 23.75 7.53
C LYS A 184 -15.80 22.40 8.05
N ASP A 185 -16.38 22.39 9.24
CA ASP A 185 -16.91 21.20 9.89
C ASP A 185 -18.22 21.54 10.60
N ASP A 186 -19.25 20.71 10.40
CA ASP A 186 -20.60 20.90 10.94
C ASP A 186 -21.11 22.36 10.81
N GLY A 187 -20.99 22.90 9.59
CA GLY A 187 -21.45 24.27 9.26
C GLY A 187 -20.59 25.41 9.82
N SER A 188 -19.63 25.14 10.68
CA SER A 188 -18.75 26.16 11.32
C SER A 188 -17.37 26.15 10.69
N TRP A 189 -16.68 27.31 10.70
CA TRP A 189 -15.32 27.45 10.24
C TRP A 189 -14.34 27.46 11.41
N TYR A 190 -13.19 26.80 11.20
CA TYR A 190 -12.08 26.72 12.14
C TYR A 190 -10.77 27.00 11.40
N TRP A 191 -9.78 27.53 12.10
CA TRP A 191 -8.44 27.69 11.56
C TRP A 191 -7.47 26.71 12.21
N LEU A 192 -6.72 25.97 11.38
CA LEU A 192 -5.65 25.09 11.81
C LEU A 192 -4.30 25.72 11.45
N SER A 193 -3.39 25.76 12.42
CA SER A 193 -2.02 26.26 12.21
C SER A 193 -1.21 25.33 11.30
N SER A 194 0.00 25.74 10.93
CA SER A 194 0.95 24.89 10.21
C SER A 194 1.36 23.62 10.98
N SER A 195 1.23 23.63 12.31
CA SER A 195 1.41 22.43 13.15
C SER A 195 0.13 21.61 13.31
N GLY A 196 -1.01 22.03 12.72
CA GLY A 196 -2.31 21.36 12.83
C GLY A 196 -3.12 21.73 14.07
N VAL A 197 -2.61 22.59 14.94
CA VAL A 197 -3.35 22.99 16.15
C VAL A 197 -4.47 23.93 15.81
N MET A 198 -5.69 23.65 16.30
CA MET A 198 -6.82 24.55 16.19
C MET A 198 -6.52 25.88 16.90
N GLN A 199 -6.73 26.98 16.22
CA GLN A 199 -6.49 28.31 16.74
C GLN A 199 -7.76 28.88 17.39
N THR A 200 -7.54 29.77 18.35
CA THR A 200 -8.61 30.50 19.07
C THR A 200 -8.23 31.97 19.25
N GLY A 201 -9.20 32.84 19.56
CA GLY A 201 -8.95 34.25 19.73
C GLY A 201 -8.79 35.02 18.42
N TRP A 202 -8.10 36.14 18.44
CA TRP A 202 -7.87 36.97 17.27
C TRP A 202 -6.82 36.39 16.35
N LEU A 203 -7.18 36.26 15.08
CA LEU A 203 -6.29 35.72 14.00
C LEU A 203 -6.24 36.74 12.86
N LYS A 204 -5.05 37.12 12.42
CA LYS A 204 -4.85 38.00 11.27
C LYS A 204 -4.31 37.21 10.07
N LEU A 205 -5.05 37.18 8.96
CA LEU A 205 -4.67 36.52 7.73
C LEU A 205 -4.79 37.48 6.55
N GLY A 206 -3.73 37.62 5.76
CA GLY A 206 -3.77 38.49 4.59
C GLY A 206 -4.25 39.94 4.83
N GLY A 207 -4.01 40.48 6.02
CA GLY A 207 -4.47 41.79 6.42
C GLY A 207 -5.87 41.85 7.09
N THR A 208 -6.65 40.78 6.99
CA THR A 208 -7.99 40.67 7.57
C THR A 208 -7.94 40.04 8.95
N TRP A 209 -8.72 40.59 9.90
CA TRP A 209 -8.86 40.02 11.24
C TRP A 209 -10.10 39.13 11.33
N TYR A 210 -9.90 37.95 11.95
CA TYR A 210 -10.94 36.97 12.26
C TYR A 210 -10.99 36.74 13.76
N TRP A 211 -12.18 36.55 14.29
CA TRP A 211 -12.37 36.16 15.69
C TRP A 211 -12.76 34.70 15.77
N LEU A 212 -11.96 33.93 16.48
CA LEU A 212 -12.19 32.49 16.73
C LEU A 212 -12.56 32.35 18.21
N ASP A 213 -13.73 31.81 18.49
CA ASP A 213 -14.23 31.64 19.85
C ASP A 213 -13.21 30.93 20.74
N PRO A 214 -12.84 31.46 21.91
CA PRO A 214 -11.78 30.90 22.76
C PRO A 214 -12.07 29.50 23.29
N GLN A 215 -13.36 29.13 23.41
CA GLN A 215 -13.73 27.81 23.97
C GLN A 215 -13.94 26.76 22.88
N THR A 216 -14.50 27.16 21.75
CA THR A 216 -14.89 26.22 20.68
C THR A 216 -13.99 26.26 19.46
N GLY A 217 -13.27 27.36 19.23
CA GLY A 217 -12.47 27.61 18.02
C GLY A 217 -13.32 28.03 16.80
N LYS A 218 -14.63 28.15 16.93
CA LYS A 218 -15.51 28.53 15.83
C LYS A 218 -15.29 29.99 15.43
N MET A 219 -15.24 30.25 14.12
CA MET A 219 -15.22 31.60 13.59
C MET A 219 -16.60 32.22 13.81
N ALA A 220 -16.63 33.43 14.41
CA ALA A 220 -17.82 34.22 14.61
C ALA A 220 -18.23 34.94 13.30
#